data_3a05b7c761653b7bc198d45702ccfdcc
#
_entry.id   3a05b7c761653b7bc198d45702ccfdcc
#
_cell.length_a   1.000
_cell.length_b   1.000
_cell.length_c   1.000
_cell.angle_alpha   90.00
_cell.angle_beta   90.00
_cell.angle_gamma   90.00
#
_symmetry.space_group_name_H-M   'P 1'
#
loop_
_entity.id
_entity.type
_entity.pdbx_description
1 polymer ?
#
loop_
_entity_poly.entity_id
_entity_poly.type
_entity_poly.pdbx_seq_one_letter_code
_entity_poly.pdbx_strand_id
1 'polypeptide(L)'
;KVKKGLWGKVYIDIEEYKPLFIYEDKVILDNKNEVDLDISLPILVNKVDDDILDKLISKYESINDEIKLMISEIKYDPNDIDKERFLFTMSDGNYVYITLYKLSSIDEYLKITSTLKDKKGILYLDSGNYFEVFK
;
A
#
# COMPACT_ATOMS: atom_id res chain seq x y z
N LYS A 1 0.77 12.91 22.74
CA LYS A 1 -0.58 13.00 22.20
C LYS A 1 -0.54 13.15 20.69
N VAL A 2 -1.38 12.43 19.99
CA VAL A 2 -1.43 12.42 18.53
C VAL A 2 -2.55 13.31 18.02
N LYS A 3 -2.24 14.14 17.02
CA LYS A 3 -3.22 15.00 16.37
C LYS A 3 -3.25 14.70 14.88
N LYS A 4 -4.47 14.69 14.30
CA LYS A 4 -4.65 14.51 12.86
C LYS A 4 -4.42 15.84 12.15
N GLY A 5 -3.51 15.84 11.17
CA GLY A 5 -3.27 17.00 10.31
C GLY A 5 -3.93 16.86 8.96
N LEU A 6 -3.63 17.79 8.05
CA LEU A 6 -4.11 17.75 6.68
C LEU A 6 -3.40 16.65 5.89
N TRP A 7 -4.13 16.08 4.92
CA TRP A 7 -3.58 15.07 4.01
C TRP A 7 -3.04 13.83 4.71
N GLY A 8 -3.65 13.44 5.82
CA GLY A 8 -3.26 12.23 6.52
C GLY A 8 -1.96 12.34 7.31
N LYS A 9 -1.44 13.52 7.53
CA LYS A 9 -0.28 13.70 8.40
C LYS A 9 -0.69 13.60 9.87
N VAL A 10 0.19 13.06 10.67
CA VAL A 10 -0.03 12.85 12.09
C VAL A 10 1.02 13.64 12.88
N TYR A 11 0.58 14.34 13.90
CA TYR A 11 1.47 15.13 14.76
C TYR A 11 1.56 14.48 16.13
N ILE A 12 2.78 14.30 16.61
CA ILE A 12 3.06 13.84 17.98
C ILE A 12 3.81 14.96 18.65
N ASP A 13 3.15 15.65 19.57
CA ASP A 13 3.68 16.86 20.20
C ASP A 13 4.06 17.90 19.15
N ILE A 14 5.36 18.09 18.91
CA ILE A 14 5.86 19.05 17.93
C ILE A 14 6.39 18.37 16.66
N GLU A 15 6.32 17.05 16.59
CA GLU A 15 6.83 16.30 15.44
C GLU A 15 5.71 15.91 14.50
N GLU A 16 6.00 15.94 13.20
CA GLU A 16 5.06 15.57 12.16
C GLU A 16 5.54 14.28 11.50
N TYR A 17 4.64 13.29 11.46
CA TYR A 17 4.92 12.02 10.79
C TYR A 17 3.78 11.72 9.83
N LYS A 18 4.12 11.09 8.71
CA LYS A 18 3.15 10.69 7.70
C LYS A 18 2.57 9.33 8.05
N PRO A 19 1.24 9.19 8.18
CA PRO A 19 0.64 7.88 8.38
C PRO A 19 0.66 7.08 7.07
N LEU A 20 1.00 5.79 7.14
CA LEU A 20 1.13 4.95 5.96
C LEU A 20 0.00 3.93 5.85
N PHE A 21 -0.24 3.15 6.90
CA PHE A 21 -1.28 2.13 6.89
C PHE A 21 -1.67 1.75 8.33
N ILE A 22 -2.73 0.94 8.44
CA ILE A 22 -3.23 0.43 9.72
C ILE A 22 -2.88 -1.05 9.85
N TYR A 23 -2.37 -1.44 11.02
CA TYR A 23 -2.10 -2.83 11.35
C TYR A 23 -2.53 -3.06 12.80
N GLU A 24 -3.41 -4.05 13.03
CA GLU A 24 -3.94 -4.38 14.35
C GLU A 24 -4.49 -3.14 15.11
N ASP A 25 -5.30 -2.34 14.40
CA ASP A 25 -5.92 -1.12 14.92
C ASP A 25 -4.93 -0.02 15.30
N LYS A 26 -3.67 -0.14 14.88
CA LYS A 26 -2.65 0.88 15.05
C LYS A 26 -2.33 1.53 13.73
N VAL A 27 -2.08 2.82 13.76
CA VAL A 27 -1.57 3.55 12.59
C VAL A 27 -0.06 3.45 12.58
N ILE A 28 0.49 2.95 11.48
CA ILE A 28 1.94 2.85 11.30
C ILE A 28 2.41 4.10 10.59
N LEU A 29 3.34 4.81 11.20
CA LEU A 29 3.94 6.03 10.68
C LEU A 29 5.17 5.71 9.83
N ASP A 30 5.64 6.69 9.09
CA ASP A 30 6.82 6.54 8.23
C ASP A 30 8.12 6.27 8.97
N ASN A 31 8.16 6.49 10.30
CA ASN A 31 9.29 6.14 11.15
C ASN A 31 9.08 4.82 11.91
N LYS A 32 8.09 4.01 11.51
CA LYS A 32 7.69 2.74 12.10
C LYS A 32 7.03 2.83 13.47
N ASN A 33 6.86 4.01 14.03
CA ASN A 33 6.14 4.15 15.28
C ASN A 33 4.65 3.83 15.07
N GLU A 34 4.02 3.32 16.10
CA GLU A 34 2.60 2.98 16.12
C GLU A 34 1.84 4.00 16.95
N VAL A 35 0.70 4.42 16.45
CA VAL A 35 -0.18 5.34 17.20
C VAL A 35 -1.63 4.90 17.05
N ASP A 36 -2.43 5.20 18.07
CA ASP A 36 -3.87 5.00 18.03
C ASP A 36 -4.51 6.24 17.41
N LEU A 37 -5.05 6.10 16.21
CA LEU A 37 -5.67 7.22 15.54
C LEU A 37 -6.78 6.71 14.61
N ASP A 38 -7.95 7.28 14.74
CA ASP A 38 -9.10 6.95 13.88
C ASP A 38 -9.02 7.74 12.58
N ILE A 39 -8.37 7.17 11.58
CA ILE A 39 -8.33 7.73 10.23
C ILE A 39 -8.47 6.61 9.19
N SER A 40 -8.88 7.00 7.99
CA SER A 40 -9.02 6.06 6.89
C SER A 40 -7.70 5.89 6.17
N LEU A 41 -7.10 4.71 6.33
CA LEU A 41 -5.82 4.32 5.70
C LEU A 41 -5.93 2.88 5.22
N PRO A 42 -5.04 2.45 4.30
CA PRO A 42 -5.00 1.04 3.94
C PRO A 42 -4.65 0.19 5.16
N ILE A 43 -5.19 -1.02 5.20
CA ILE A 43 -4.99 -1.96 6.29
C ILE A 43 -3.89 -2.94 5.87
N LEU A 44 -2.87 -3.09 6.71
CA LEU A 44 -1.90 -4.18 6.57
C LEU A 44 -2.53 -5.41 7.22
N VAL A 45 -2.97 -6.38 6.41
CA VAL A 45 -3.85 -7.45 6.89
C VAL A 45 -3.12 -8.61 7.56
N ASN A 46 -1.80 -8.68 7.44
CA ASN A 46 -1.02 -9.74 8.07
C ASN A 46 0.36 -9.23 8.47
N LYS A 47 1.05 -10.02 9.28
CA LYS A 47 2.37 -9.65 9.78
C LYS A 47 3.43 -9.76 8.69
N VAL A 48 4.34 -8.79 8.69
CA VAL A 48 5.49 -8.74 7.78
C VAL A 48 6.76 -8.76 8.63
N ASP A 49 7.77 -9.51 8.19
CA ASP A 49 9.05 -9.54 8.87
C ASP A 49 9.66 -8.14 8.92
N ASP A 50 10.38 -7.81 10.00
CA ASP A 50 10.86 -6.46 10.26
C ASP A 50 11.69 -5.86 9.12
N ASP A 51 12.59 -6.62 8.55
CA ASP A 51 13.45 -6.14 7.46
C ASP A 51 12.65 -5.88 6.18
N ILE A 52 11.64 -6.72 5.90
CA ILE A 52 10.76 -6.52 4.75
C ILE A 52 9.82 -5.34 5.01
N LEU A 53 9.34 -5.20 6.24
CA LEU A 53 8.50 -4.06 6.61
C LEU A 53 9.26 -2.74 6.45
N ASP A 54 10.53 -2.70 6.83
CA ASP A 54 11.39 -1.52 6.63
C ASP A 54 11.45 -1.12 5.16
N LYS A 55 11.63 -2.10 4.27
CA LYS A 55 11.66 -1.86 2.83
C LYS A 55 10.30 -1.38 2.33
N LEU A 56 9.22 -1.98 2.80
CA LEU A 56 7.87 -1.58 2.42
C LEU A 56 7.62 -0.11 2.79
N ILE A 57 7.92 0.27 4.02
CA ILE A 57 7.71 1.64 4.50
C ILE A 57 8.52 2.62 3.65
N SER A 58 9.81 2.33 3.45
CA SER A 58 10.70 3.20 2.69
C SER A 58 10.22 3.42 1.26
N LYS A 59 9.79 2.36 0.60
CA LYS A 59 9.34 2.44 -0.79
C LYS A 59 7.91 2.95 -0.93
N TYR A 60 7.05 2.64 0.03
CA TYR A 60 5.65 3.05 0.00
C TYR A 60 5.51 4.57 0.03
N GLU A 61 6.37 5.25 0.79
CA GLU A 61 6.32 6.71 0.87
C GLU A 61 6.45 7.38 -0.48
N SER A 62 7.19 6.79 -1.40
CA SER A 62 7.45 7.39 -2.72
C SER A 62 6.33 7.14 -3.74
N ILE A 63 5.32 6.34 -3.39
CA ILE A 63 4.15 6.13 -4.26
C ILE A 63 3.35 7.43 -4.38
N ASN A 64 2.83 7.71 -5.57
CA ASN A 64 1.97 8.87 -5.78
C ASN A 64 0.80 8.88 -4.80
N ASP A 65 0.47 10.06 -4.26
CA ASP A 65 -0.58 10.19 -3.25
C ASP A 65 -1.94 9.74 -3.78
N GLU A 66 -2.25 10.01 -5.03
CA GLU A 66 -3.52 9.58 -5.64
C GLU A 66 -3.64 8.06 -5.69
N ILE A 67 -2.53 7.35 -5.88
CA ILE A 67 -2.50 5.88 -5.87
C ILE A 67 -2.67 5.36 -4.44
N LYS A 68 -1.99 5.99 -3.48
CA LYS A 68 -2.13 5.61 -2.06
C LYS A 68 -3.58 5.69 -1.59
N LEU A 69 -4.32 6.71 -2.06
CA LEU A 69 -5.73 6.87 -1.70
C LEU A 69 -6.61 5.75 -2.24
N MET A 70 -6.17 5.04 -3.25
CA MET A 70 -6.90 3.92 -3.85
C MET A 70 -6.57 2.58 -3.22
N ILE A 71 -5.52 2.48 -2.43
CA ILE A 71 -5.12 1.22 -1.79
C ILE A 71 -5.93 1.03 -0.52
N SER A 72 -6.76 -0.02 -0.44
CA SER A 72 -7.58 -0.29 0.73
C SER A 72 -6.96 -1.33 1.65
N GLU A 73 -6.27 -2.34 1.10
CA GLU A 73 -5.61 -3.37 1.89
C GLU A 73 -4.27 -3.74 1.30
N ILE A 74 -3.34 -4.09 2.18
CA ILE A 74 -2.00 -4.54 1.82
C ILE A 74 -1.78 -5.89 2.50
N LYS A 75 -1.50 -6.93 1.70
CA LYS A 75 -1.24 -8.26 2.22
C LYS A 75 0.16 -8.70 1.81
N TYR A 76 0.95 -9.13 2.79
CA TYR A 76 2.23 -9.78 2.51
C TYR A 76 1.94 -11.20 2.00
N ASP A 77 2.32 -11.47 0.76
CA ASP A 77 1.98 -12.73 0.08
C ASP A 77 3.17 -13.25 -0.73
N PRO A 78 4.27 -13.65 -0.04
CA PRO A 78 5.46 -14.15 -0.73
C PRO A 78 5.19 -15.50 -1.40
N ASN A 79 5.98 -15.81 -2.41
CA ASN A 79 5.99 -17.14 -3.03
C ASN A 79 7.43 -17.62 -3.16
N ASP A 80 7.64 -18.76 -3.81
CA ASP A 80 8.98 -19.36 -3.93
C ASP A 80 9.92 -18.51 -4.78
N ILE A 81 9.39 -17.72 -5.69
CA ILE A 81 10.16 -16.86 -6.59
C ILE A 81 10.39 -15.49 -5.96
N ASP A 82 9.34 -14.89 -5.41
CA ASP A 82 9.36 -13.53 -4.90
C ASP A 82 9.07 -13.50 -3.40
N LYS A 83 10.11 -13.36 -2.59
CA LYS A 83 9.97 -13.35 -1.14
C LYS A 83 9.44 -11.99 -0.62
N GLU A 84 9.42 -10.96 -1.46
CA GLU A 84 8.97 -9.63 -1.12
C GLU A 84 7.73 -9.24 -1.92
N ARG A 85 6.90 -10.22 -2.25
CA ARG A 85 5.66 -10.01 -3.00
C ARG A 85 4.52 -9.61 -2.07
N PHE A 86 3.73 -8.65 -2.54
CA PHE A 86 2.54 -8.18 -1.82
C PHE A 86 1.32 -8.22 -2.74
N LEU A 87 0.16 -8.34 -2.12
CA LEU A 87 -1.13 -8.19 -2.80
C LEU A 87 -1.81 -6.94 -2.28
N PHE A 88 -2.05 -5.99 -3.15
CA PHE A 88 -2.78 -4.76 -2.84
C PHE A 88 -4.23 -4.91 -3.29
N THR A 89 -5.17 -4.62 -2.40
CA THR A 89 -6.59 -4.51 -2.75
C THR A 89 -6.89 -3.05 -3.03
N MET A 90 -7.38 -2.76 -4.22
CA MET A 90 -7.68 -1.40 -4.64
C MET A 90 -9.15 -1.09 -4.43
N SER A 91 -9.47 0.17 -4.12
CA SER A 91 -10.84 0.60 -3.83
C SER A 91 -11.76 0.55 -5.05
N ASP A 92 -11.21 0.46 -6.26
CA ASP A 92 -12.00 0.37 -7.50
C ASP A 92 -12.41 -1.06 -7.86
N GLY A 93 -12.09 -2.04 -7.02
CA GLY A 93 -12.46 -3.45 -7.24
C GLY A 93 -11.37 -4.30 -7.87
N ASN A 94 -10.21 -3.74 -8.13
CA ASN A 94 -9.07 -4.47 -8.68
C ASN A 94 -8.11 -4.91 -7.58
N TYR A 95 -7.26 -5.88 -7.91
CA TYR A 95 -6.14 -6.31 -7.07
C TYR A 95 -4.84 -6.13 -7.84
N VAL A 96 -3.75 -5.91 -7.11
CA VAL A 96 -2.42 -5.76 -7.70
C VAL A 96 -1.44 -6.65 -6.96
N TYR A 97 -0.82 -7.61 -7.67
CA TYR A 97 0.35 -8.32 -7.17
C TYR A 97 1.60 -7.53 -7.55
N ILE A 98 2.43 -7.23 -6.60
CA ILE A 98 3.62 -6.41 -6.81
C ILE A 98 4.73 -6.83 -5.84
N THR A 99 5.98 -6.73 -6.29
CA THR A 99 7.13 -6.94 -5.41
C THR A 99 7.67 -5.59 -4.97
N LEU A 100 8.36 -5.57 -3.84
CA LEU A 100 9.00 -4.33 -3.37
C LEU A 100 10.00 -3.79 -4.39
N TYR A 101 10.67 -4.68 -5.08
CA TYR A 101 11.61 -4.32 -6.14
C TYR A 101 10.95 -3.46 -7.23
N LYS A 102 9.70 -3.75 -7.56
CA LYS A 102 8.96 -3.06 -8.62
C LYS A 102 7.87 -2.13 -8.08
N LEU A 103 7.91 -1.78 -6.80
CA LEU A 103 6.80 -1.07 -6.17
C LEU A 103 6.49 0.27 -6.87
N SER A 104 7.49 0.98 -7.36
CA SER A 104 7.28 2.25 -8.07
C SER A 104 6.43 2.10 -9.33
N SER A 105 6.35 0.90 -9.91
CA SER A 105 5.52 0.69 -11.11
C SER A 105 4.03 0.84 -10.84
N ILE A 106 3.59 0.83 -9.58
CA ILE A 106 2.18 1.05 -9.25
C ILE A 106 1.72 2.48 -9.62
N ASP A 107 2.65 3.41 -9.77
CA ASP A 107 2.31 4.76 -10.20
C ASP A 107 1.70 4.80 -11.61
N GLU A 108 1.89 3.74 -12.41
CA GLU A 108 1.27 3.58 -13.72
C GLU A 108 -0.16 3.01 -13.63
N TYR A 109 -0.65 2.72 -12.43
CA TYR A 109 -1.93 2.03 -12.23
C TYR A 109 -3.10 2.70 -12.94
N LEU A 110 -3.27 4.02 -12.77
CA LEU A 110 -4.38 4.75 -13.38
C LEU A 110 -4.27 4.75 -14.90
N LYS A 111 -3.06 4.86 -15.43
CA LYS A 111 -2.81 4.80 -16.87
C LYS A 111 -3.19 3.43 -17.42
N ILE A 112 -2.83 2.37 -16.73
CA ILE A 112 -3.15 0.99 -17.13
C ILE A 112 -4.66 0.77 -17.10
N THR A 113 -5.31 1.12 -15.99
CA THR A 113 -6.75 0.88 -15.82
C THR A 113 -7.60 1.72 -16.77
N SER A 114 -7.13 2.88 -17.18
CA SER A 114 -7.85 3.71 -18.13
C SER A 114 -8.04 3.03 -19.48
N THR A 115 -7.18 2.08 -19.83
CA THR A 115 -7.27 1.32 -21.08
C THR A 115 -8.19 0.10 -20.96
N LEU A 116 -8.58 -0.27 -19.76
CA LEU A 116 -9.35 -1.48 -19.46
C LEU A 116 -10.85 -1.22 -19.40
N LYS A 117 -11.27 0.01 -19.53
CA LYS A 117 -12.66 0.45 -19.43
C LYS A 117 -13.24 0.02 -18.07
N ASP A 118 -14.34 -0.69 -18.06
CA ASP A 118 -15.00 -1.12 -16.82
C ASP A 118 -14.61 -2.53 -16.38
N LYS A 119 -13.58 -3.11 -16.99
CA LYS A 119 -13.13 -4.44 -16.62
C LYS A 119 -12.41 -4.42 -15.29
N LYS A 120 -12.70 -5.42 -14.46
CA LYS A 120 -12.06 -5.60 -13.15
C LYS A 120 -11.29 -6.91 -13.13
N GLY A 121 -10.23 -6.96 -12.34
CA GLY A 121 -9.42 -8.16 -12.26
C GLY A 121 -8.18 -7.97 -11.42
N ILE A 122 -7.15 -8.74 -11.75
CA ILE A 122 -5.86 -8.74 -11.05
C ILE A 122 -4.80 -8.20 -12.01
N LEU A 123 -4.12 -7.15 -11.59
CA LEU A 123 -2.95 -6.63 -12.30
C LEU A 123 -1.70 -7.27 -11.70
N TYR A 124 -0.94 -7.95 -12.54
CA TYR A 124 0.30 -8.59 -12.10
C TYR A 124 1.48 -7.68 -12.45
N LEU A 125 2.11 -7.13 -11.44
CA LEU A 125 3.31 -6.32 -11.55
C LEU A 125 4.50 -6.99 -10.84
N ASP A 126 4.38 -8.28 -10.54
CA ASP A 126 5.41 -9.06 -9.87
C ASP A 126 6.33 -9.78 -10.85
N SER A 127 5.79 -10.69 -11.67
CA SER A 127 6.57 -11.51 -12.60
C SER A 127 6.46 -11.05 -14.05
N GLY A 128 5.75 -9.97 -14.30
CA GLY A 128 5.53 -9.41 -15.62
C GLY A 128 4.55 -8.26 -15.49
N ASN A 129 4.03 -7.78 -16.60
CA ASN A 129 3.04 -6.70 -16.59
C ASN A 129 1.83 -7.16 -17.38
N TYR A 130 0.87 -7.80 -16.71
CA TYR A 130 -0.34 -8.24 -17.38
C TYR A 130 -1.54 -8.15 -16.44
N PHE A 131 -2.73 -8.12 -17.03
CA PHE A 131 -3.98 -8.00 -16.33
C PHE A 131 -4.86 -9.21 -16.62
N GLU A 132 -5.36 -9.84 -15.54
CA GLU A 132 -6.29 -10.97 -15.67
C GLU A 132 -7.69 -10.52 -15.25
N VAL A 133 -8.61 -10.54 -16.20
CA VAL A 133 -9.98 -10.09 -15.96
C VAL A 133 -10.74 -11.13 -15.16
N PHE A 134 -11.54 -10.70 -14.19
CA PHE A 134 -12.46 -11.59 -13.47
C PHE A 134 -13.54 -12.11 -14.42
N LYS A 135 -13.89 -13.34 -14.24
CA LYS A 135 -14.93 -13.98 -15.05
C LYS A 135 -16.32 -13.75 -14.47
#